data_4b52e2b41d27b069129c24fd312135a3
#
_entry.id   4b52e2b41d27b069129c24fd312135a3
#
_cell.length_a   1.000
_cell.length_b   1.000
_cell.length_c   1.000
_cell.angle_alpha   90.00
_cell.angle_beta   90.00
_cell.angle_gamma   90.00
#
_symmetry.space_group_name_H-M   'P 1'
#
loop_
_entity.id
_entity.type
_entity.pdbx_description
1 polymer ?
#
loop_
_entity_poly.entity_id
_entity_poly.type
_entity_poly.pdbx_seq_one_letter_code
_entity_poly.pdbx_strand_id
1 'polypeptide(L)' 'MKNKAVINPLAQIVGKNITAAAVDLGWTFPQLAKDMDVREETLQRWLTGERMITVFGLVRASRVLGVSMEALTKGLL' A
#
# COMPACT_ATOMS: atom_id res chain seq x y z
N MET A 1 -0.16 7.97 28.99
CA MET A 1 0.06 8.61 27.71
C MET A 1 -0.12 7.66 26.55
N LYS A 2 -0.84 8.09 25.57
CA LYS A 2 -1.10 7.26 24.43
C LYS A 2 -0.04 7.42 23.35
N ASN A 3 0.45 6.31 22.83
CA ASN A 3 1.42 6.35 21.74
C ASN A 3 0.71 6.63 20.44
N LYS A 4 1.25 7.55 19.70
CA LYS A 4 0.78 7.80 18.35
C LYS A 4 1.51 6.89 17.39
N ALA A 5 0.83 6.49 16.35
CA ALA A 5 1.47 5.77 15.27
C ALA A 5 2.53 6.68 14.65
N VAL A 6 3.71 6.12 14.44
CA VAL A 6 4.80 6.84 13.78
C VAL A 6 4.67 6.59 12.29
N ILE A 7 4.42 7.64 11.54
CA ILE A 7 4.28 7.55 10.10
C ILE A 7 5.67 7.69 9.47
N ASN A 8 6.07 6.67 8.73
CA ASN A 8 7.31 6.70 7.99
C ASN A 8 7.06 7.40 6.65
N PRO A 9 7.73 8.52 6.36
CA PRO A 9 7.49 9.24 5.11
C PRO A 9 7.71 8.40 3.86
N LEU A 10 8.71 7.53 3.85
CA LEU A 10 8.96 6.68 2.69
C LEU A 10 7.88 5.63 2.53
N ALA A 11 7.46 5.03 3.63
CA ALA A 11 6.36 4.07 3.61
C ALA A 11 5.08 4.75 3.11
N GLN A 12 4.85 5.99 3.50
CA GLN A 12 3.68 6.74 3.09
C GLN A 12 3.67 7.02 1.59
N ILE A 13 4.83 7.25 1.00
CA ILE A 13 4.91 7.46 -0.46
C ILE A 13 4.39 6.22 -1.19
N VAL A 14 4.85 5.05 -0.81
CA VAL A 14 4.37 3.81 -1.42
C VAL A 14 2.88 3.62 -1.17
N GLY A 15 2.44 3.87 0.05
CA GLY A 15 1.02 3.77 0.41
C GLY A 15 0.15 4.67 -0.45
N LYS A 16 0.59 5.90 -0.68
CA LYS A 16 -0.14 6.84 -1.52
C LYS A 16 -0.19 6.40 -2.98
N ASN A 17 0.90 5.83 -3.48
CA ASN A 17 0.94 5.34 -4.85
C ASN A 17 -0.04 4.18 -5.04
N ILE A 18 -0.09 3.26 -4.07
CA ILE A 18 -1.02 2.14 -4.12
C ILE A 18 -2.46 2.65 -4.04
N THR A 19 -2.72 3.58 -3.11
CA THR A 19 -4.06 4.15 -2.95
C THR A 19 -4.51 4.82 -4.23
N ALA A 20 -3.66 5.62 -4.85
CA ALA A 20 -4.00 6.32 -6.08
C ALA A 20 -4.34 5.34 -7.20
N ALA A 21 -3.54 4.29 -7.35
CA ALA A 21 -3.80 3.28 -8.38
C ALA A 21 -5.10 2.53 -8.10
N ALA A 22 -5.35 2.17 -6.84
CA ALA A 22 -6.55 1.44 -6.47
C ALA A 22 -7.81 2.28 -6.71
N VAL A 23 -7.78 3.53 -6.30
CA VAL A 23 -8.91 4.45 -6.51
C VAL A 23 -9.16 4.65 -7.99
N ASP A 24 -8.10 4.86 -8.75
CA ASP A 24 -8.19 5.10 -10.19
C ASP A 24 -8.81 3.91 -10.91
N LEU A 25 -8.56 2.70 -10.45
CA LEU A 25 -9.05 1.47 -11.05
C LEU A 25 -10.37 0.98 -10.45
N GLY A 26 -10.90 1.70 -9.47
CA GLY A 26 -12.18 1.35 -8.86
C GLY A 26 -12.13 0.25 -7.82
N TRP A 27 -10.97 -0.03 -7.26
CA TRP A 27 -10.85 -1.04 -6.20
C TRP A 27 -11.35 -0.49 -4.86
N THR A 28 -12.03 -1.34 -4.09
CA THR A 28 -12.25 -1.05 -2.68
C THR A 28 -11.08 -1.64 -1.90
N PHE A 29 -10.78 -1.07 -0.74
CA PHE A 29 -9.68 -1.57 0.07
C PHE A 29 -9.90 -2.98 0.59
N PRO A 30 -11.12 -3.34 1.05
CA PRO A 30 -11.37 -4.74 1.44
C PRO A 30 -11.12 -5.72 0.30
N GLN A 31 -11.54 -5.37 -0.91
CA GLN A 31 -11.35 -6.23 -2.06
C GLN A 31 -9.88 -6.33 -2.45
N LEU A 32 -9.17 -5.21 -2.39
CA LEU A 32 -7.75 -5.19 -2.68
C LEU A 32 -6.98 -6.07 -1.69
N ALA A 33 -7.30 -5.97 -0.41
CA ALA A 33 -6.66 -6.79 0.62
C ALA A 33 -6.92 -8.27 0.36
N LYS A 34 -8.16 -8.61 0.02
CA LYS A 34 -8.54 -9.98 -0.28
C LYS A 34 -7.74 -10.54 -1.46
N ASP A 35 -7.67 -9.77 -2.54
CA ASP A 35 -6.97 -10.23 -3.74
C ASP A 35 -5.45 -10.26 -3.55
N MET A 36 -4.93 -9.40 -2.68
CA MET A 36 -3.52 -9.44 -2.29
C MET A 36 -3.22 -10.54 -1.27
N ASP A 37 -4.25 -11.19 -0.75
CA ASP A 37 -4.12 -12.22 0.26
C ASP A 37 -3.46 -11.67 1.53
N VAL A 38 -3.90 -10.50 1.97
CA VAL A 38 -3.45 -9.89 3.21
C VAL A 38 -4.67 -9.43 4.00
N ARG A 39 -4.49 -9.23 5.30
CA ARG A 39 -5.55 -8.70 6.13
C ARG A 39 -5.77 -7.23 5.80
N GLU A 40 -7.03 -6.79 5.90
CA GLU A 40 -7.34 -5.36 5.69
C GLU A 40 -6.53 -4.47 6.62
N GLU A 41 -6.36 -4.91 7.85
CA GLU A 41 -5.60 -4.19 8.85
C GLU A 41 -4.15 -4.00 8.42
N THR A 42 -3.56 -5.05 7.87
CA THR A 42 -2.19 -5.00 7.37
C THR A 42 -2.08 -4.05 6.18
N LEU A 43 -3.00 -4.17 5.24
CA LEU A 43 -3.02 -3.28 4.08
C LEU A 43 -3.16 -1.83 4.53
N GLN A 44 -4.06 -1.58 5.47
CA GLN A 44 -4.29 -0.23 5.95
C GLN A 44 -3.03 0.40 6.53
N ARG A 45 -2.26 -0.36 7.30
CA ARG A 45 -1.01 0.14 7.87
C ARG A 45 0.02 0.46 6.79
N TRP A 46 0.02 -0.31 5.72
CA TRP A 46 0.88 -0.02 4.58
C TRP A 46 0.43 1.25 3.86
N LEU A 47 -0.87 1.42 3.65
CA LEU A 47 -1.40 2.56 2.90
C LEU A 47 -1.22 3.88 3.64
N THR A 48 -1.26 3.84 4.97
CA THR A 48 -1.08 5.06 5.77
C THR A 48 0.38 5.40 6.03
N GLY A 49 1.29 4.48 5.77
CA GLY A 49 2.70 4.68 6.06
C GLY A 49 3.08 4.31 7.49
N GLU A 50 2.15 3.72 8.23
CA GLU A 50 2.43 3.24 9.58
C GLU A 50 3.45 2.12 9.55
N ARG A 51 3.41 1.31 8.50
CA ARG A 51 4.39 0.26 8.27
C ARG A 51 4.80 0.25 6.81
N MET A 52 6.08 -0.06 6.58
CA MET A 52 6.56 -0.23 5.22
C MET A 52 6.05 -1.56 4.67
N ILE A 53 5.50 -1.51 3.47
CA ILE A 53 5.04 -2.71 2.78
C ILE A 53 6.21 -3.67 2.57
N THR A 54 5.91 -4.97 2.67
CA THR A 54 6.90 -6.00 2.40
C THR A 54 7.12 -6.12 0.89
N VAL A 55 8.24 -6.74 0.51
CA VAL A 55 8.52 -7.00 -0.90
C VAL A 55 7.40 -7.84 -1.51
N PHE A 56 6.96 -8.89 -0.79
CA PHE A 56 5.86 -9.72 -1.29
C PHE A 56 4.58 -8.92 -1.45
N GLY A 57 4.28 -8.05 -0.48
CA GLY A 57 3.11 -7.19 -0.57
C GLY A 57 3.17 -6.28 -1.79
N LEU A 58 4.33 -5.72 -2.03
CA LEU A 58 4.53 -4.83 -3.17
C LEU A 58 4.34 -5.57 -4.50
N VAL A 59 4.91 -6.77 -4.61
CA VAL A 59 4.75 -7.59 -5.80
C VAL A 59 3.27 -7.95 -6.01
N ARG A 60 2.58 -8.32 -4.94
CA ARG A 60 1.16 -8.66 -5.03
C ARG A 60 0.32 -7.46 -5.44
N ALA A 61 0.59 -6.30 -4.86
CA ALA A 61 -0.12 -5.08 -5.23
C ALA A 61 0.09 -4.77 -6.72
N SER A 62 1.33 -4.88 -7.18
CA SER A 62 1.66 -4.66 -8.59
C SER A 62 0.86 -5.58 -9.49
N ARG A 63 0.79 -6.85 -9.15
CA ARG A 63 0.06 -7.84 -9.98
C ARG A 63 -1.44 -7.63 -9.94
N VAL A 64 -1.99 -7.42 -8.75
CA VAL A 64 -3.43 -7.24 -8.60
C VAL A 64 -3.89 -5.97 -9.31
N LEU A 65 -3.15 -4.89 -9.14
CA LEU A 65 -3.51 -3.61 -9.73
C LEU A 65 -3.11 -3.50 -11.21
N GLY A 66 -2.23 -4.38 -11.67
CA GLY A 66 -1.75 -4.31 -13.04
C GLY A 66 -0.87 -3.11 -13.31
N VAL A 67 -0.17 -2.62 -12.29
CA VAL A 67 0.76 -1.49 -12.43
C VAL A 67 2.17 -1.96 -12.11
N SER A 68 3.16 -1.26 -12.64
CA SER A 68 4.55 -1.66 -12.42
C SER A 68 5.00 -1.38 -10.99
N MET A 69 5.99 -2.14 -10.54
CA MET A 69 6.61 -1.87 -9.24
C MET A 69 7.23 -0.49 -9.22
N GLU A 70 7.74 -0.05 -10.36
CA GLU A 70 8.30 1.28 -10.50
C GLU A 70 7.25 2.36 -10.23
N ALA A 71 6.04 2.17 -10.76
CA ALA A 71 4.95 3.11 -10.52
C ALA A 71 4.59 3.18 -9.04
N LEU A 72 4.61 2.02 -8.35
CA LEU A 72 4.25 1.96 -6.94
C LEU A 72 5.33 2.55 -6.03
N THR A 73 6.56 2.62 -6.50
CA THR A 73 7.68 3.14 -5.70
C THR A 73 8.11 4.53 -6.15
N LYS A 74 7.38 5.12 -7.08
CA LYS A 74 7.71 6.44 -7.59
C LYS A 74 7.76 7.46 -6.45
N GLY A 75 8.82 8.23 -6.41
CA GLY A 75 9.02 9.24 -5.37
C GLY A 75 9.88 8.79 -4.21
N LEU A 76 10.29 7.53 -4.19
CA LEU A 76 11.17 7.04 -3.13
C LEU A 76 12.61 7.52 -3.29
N LEU A 77 13.04 7.74 -4.51
CA LEU A 77 14.42 8.13 -4.81
C LEU A 77 14.52 9.54 -5.35
#